data_5cb711adf60c9814b5ae7aa477a1558d
#
_entry.id   5cb711adf60c9814b5ae7aa477a1558d
#
_cell.length_a   1.000
_cell.length_b   1.000
_cell.length_c   1.000
_cell.angle_alpha   90.00
_cell.angle_beta   90.00
_cell.angle_gamma   90.00
#
_symmetry.space_group_name_H-M   'P 1'
#
loop_
_entity.id
_entity.type
_entity.pdbx_description
1 polymer ?
#
loop_
_entity_poly.entity_id
_entity_poly.type
_entity_poly.pdbx_seq_one_letter_code
_entity_poly.pdbx_strand_id
1 'polypeptide(L)'
;MNITIHRGANQIGGCITEIATTTTKIFIDFGNNLPGSQKTELTANEVAQMTIDADAIFYTHYHGDHVGLHHLIPECVAQYMGAGAIDVMRCKYEALNAHQDFSQQLVATERMIPLKERERIVVNNSIIVTPFFVSHSAFDAYMFLIECEGKRILHTGDFRRHGYLGKGLFPTLKSYIGTVDLLIIEGTMLGRQQEQVVTEHQIQLNTIQALKEHKYIFALCPSTDIDRLASFHAACKATGRQFLMDSYQRKVLDVFTEYCGNKSSLYKFDHLFELQGNKPYRIEKITNYLKDKGFLMPVRMNSSWLIEDMMKVFTDEAPWLIYSMWDGYAEENGKNTLENVVAIRQLFENRIFDGVKKGFHTSGHADIQTLQEVCETVKPSIGVIPIHKDAETHFVAQGFRIFKEGKTIVDGIEIIM
;
A
#
# COMPACT_ATOMS: atom_id res chain seq x y z
N MET A 1 -23.15 14.01 15.39
CA MET A 1 -21.94 13.54 14.68
C MET A 1 -22.09 13.73 13.18
N ASN A 2 -21.06 14.19 12.49
CA ASN A 2 -21.03 14.36 11.04
C ASN A 2 -19.91 13.49 10.47
N ILE A 3 -20.15 12.84 9.33
CA ILE A 3 -19.16 12.09 8.56
C ILE A 3 -19.15 12.67 7.16
N THR A 4 -18.02 13.18 6.72
CA THR A 4 -17.85 13.73 5.38
C THR A 4 -16.76 13.00 4.62
N ILE A 5 -17.11 12.40 3.49
CA ILE A 5 -16.12 11.83 2.56
C ILE A 5 -15.75 12.95 1.57
N HIS A 6 -14.71 13.69 1.88
CA HIS A 6 -14.27 14.81 1.03
C HIS A 6 -13.74 14.30 -0.31
N ARG A 7 -13.02 13.16 -0.27
CA ARG A 7 -12.44 12.53 -1.46
C ARG A 7 -12.38 11.00 -1.28
N GLY A 8 -12.43 10.26 -2.37
CA GLY A 8 -12.40 8.80 -2.37
C GLY A 8 -13.77 8.14 -2.61
N ALA A 9 -14.90 8.83 -2.46
CA ALA A 9 -16.23 8.25 -2.73
C ALA A 9 -16.44 7.88 -4.20
N ASN A 10 -15.89 8.68 -5.11
CA ASN A 10 -16.06 8.59 -6.58
C ASN A 10 -14.73 8.64 -7.32
N GLN A 11 -13.66 8.20 -6.69
CA GLN A 11 -12.34 8.02 -7.28
C GLN A 11 -11.54 7.00 -6.49
N ILE A 12 -10.66 6.30 -7.14
CA ILE A 12 -9.60 5.53 -6.49
C ILE A 12 -8.50 6.52 -6.08
N GLY A 13 -8.08 6.45 -4.81
CA GLY A 13 -7.06 7.33 -4.25
C GLY A 13 -7.55 8.73 -3.86
N GLY A 14 -6.62 9.52 -3.33
CA GLY A 14 -6.87 10.84 -2.77
C GLY A 14 -7.80 10.83 -1.56
N CYS A 15 -7.76 9.76 -0.77
CA CYS A 15 -8.71 9.52 0.32
C CYS A 15 -8.62 10.57 1.41
N ILE A 16 -9.78 11.15 1.80
CA ILE A 16 -9.94 12.08 2.91
C ILE A 16 -11.32 11.86 3.52
N THR A 17 -11.37 11.34 4.73
CA THR A 17 -12.60 11.12 5.50
C THR A 17 -12.58 11.96 6.77
N GLU A 18 -13.57 12.82 6.98
CA GLU A 18 -13.76 13.59 8.19
C GLU A 18 -14.81 12.96 9.09
N ILE A 19 -14.54 12.93 10.39
CA ILE A 19 -15.51 12.56 11.44
C ILE A 19 -15.48 13.66 12.48
N ALA A 20 -16.63 14.32 12.67
CA ALA A 20 -16.76 15.48 13.54
C ALA A 20 -17.94 15.38 14.52
N THR A 21 -17.71 15.82 15.73
CA THR A 21 -18.72 16.14 16.74
C THR A 21 -18.89 17.66 16.83
N THR A 22 -19.62 18.15 17.83
CA THR A 22 -19.70 19.60 18.12
C THR A 22 -18.39 20.16 18.68
N THR A 23 -17.47 19.35 19.17
CA THR A 23 -16.26 19.77 19.89
C THR A 23 -14.98 19.17 19.38
N THR A 24 -15.02 18.19 18.50
CA THR A 24 -13.84 17.43 18.07
C THR A 24 -13.96 17.05 16.60
N LYS A 25 -12.89 17.25 15.86
CA LYS A 25 -12.79 16.92 14.44
C LYS A 25 -11.54 16.09 14.19
N ILE A 26 -11.70 14.91 13.62
CA ILE A 26 -10.59 14.06 13.15
C ILE A 26 -10.71 13.78 11.67
N PHE A 27 -9.57 13.46 11.05
CA PHE A 27 -9.52 12.93 9.70
C PHE A 27 -8.90 11.54 9.68
N ILE A 28 -9.38 10.72 8.75
CA ILE A 28 -8.73 9.48 8.36
C ILE A 28 -8.22 9.67 6.94
N ASP A 29 -6.90 9.57 6.79
CA ASP A 29 -6.12 9.82 5.58
C ASP A 29 -6.19 11.27 5.04
N PHE A 30 -5.15 11.66 4.30
CA PHE A 30 -5.04 12.93 3.61
C PHE A 30 -4.15 12.77 2.38
N GLY A 31 -4.73 12.17 1.34
CA GLY A 31 -4.01 11.62 0.20
C GLY A 31 -3.94 12.52 -1.03
N ASN A 32 -2.91 12.33 -1.84
CA ASN A 32 -2.80 12.85 -3.20
C ASN A 32 -3.69 12.07 -4.17
N ASN A 33 -4.02 12.67 -5.30
CA ASN A 33 -4.58 11.93 -6.43
C ASN A 33 -3.59 10.88 -6.95
N LEU A 34 -4.11 9.78 -7.48
CA LEU A 34 -3.29 8.84 -8.25
C LEU A 34 -2.89 9.44 -9.62
N PRO A 35 -1.75 9.00 -10.19
CA PRO A 35 -1.38 9.35 -11.56
C PRO A 35 -2.53 9.03 -12.54
N GLY A 36 -2.80 9.93 -13.47
CA GLY A 36 -3.89 9.80 -14.43
C GLY A 36 -5.29 10.22 -13.92
N SER A 37 -5.41 10.64 -12.66
CA SER A 37 -6.67 11.22 -12.16
C SER A 37 -7.03 12.50 -12.92
N GLN A 38 -8.32 12.68 -13.20
CA GLN A 38 -8.88 13.91 -13.79
C GLN A 38 -9.23 14.96 -12.71
N LYS A 39 -9.07 14.62 -11.43
CA LYS A 39 -9.37 15.54 -10.32
C LYS A 39 -8.18 16.47 -10.08
N THR A 40 -8.49 17.73 -9.77
CA THR A 40 -7.47 18.70 -9.37
C THR A 40 -6.88 18.33 -8.02
N GLU A 41 -5.56 18.47 -7.86
CA GLU A 41 -4.90 18.30 -6.57
C GLU A 41 -5.26 19.44 -5.62
N LEU A 42 -5.35 19.14 -4.32
CA LEU A 42 -5.60 20.15 -3.31
C LEU A 42 -4.39 21.07 -3.15
N THR A 43 -4.66 22.36 -3.09
CA THR A 43 -3.64 23.37 -2.77
C THR A 43 -3.38 23.42 -1.26
N ALA A 44 -2.25 23.97 -0.86
CA ALA A 44 -1.92 24.17 0.56
C ALA A 44 -3.00 24.99 1.30
N ASN A 45 -3.61 25.98 0.63
CA ASN A 45 -4.68 26.78 1.22
C ASN A 45 -5.95 25.96 1.45
N GLU A 46 -6.34 25.09 0.52
CA GLU A 46 -7.50 24.23 0.69
C GLU A 46 -7.28 23.22 1.82
N VAL A 47 -6.09 22.62 1.89
CA VAL A 47 -5.72 21.75 3.00
C VAL A 47 -5.77 22.48 4.34
N ALA A 48 -5.22 23.69 4.43
CA ALA A 48 -5.26 24.51 5.64
C ALA A 48 -6.70 24.88 6.05
N GLN A 49 -7.59 25.21 5.10
CA GLN A 49 -8.99 25.48 5.38
C GLN A 49 -9.75 24.25 5.87
N MET A 50 -9.50 23.06 5.29
CA MET A 50 -10.12 21.82 5.74
C MET A 50 -9.71 21.45 7.16
N THR A 51 -8.46 21.74 7.53
CA THR A 51 -7.83 21.31 8.79
C THR A 51 -7.79 22.41 9.86
N ILE A 52 -8.43 23.57 9.65
CA ILE A 52 -8.36 24.73 10.57
C ILE A 52 -8.77 24.38 12.00
N ASP A 53 -9.76 23.50 12.17
CA ASP A 53 -10.29 23.05 13.46
C ASP A 53 -10.04 21.55 13.67
N ALA A 54 -9.07 20.97 12.98
CA ALA A 54 -8.76 19.56 13.13
C ALA A 54 -7.94 19.32 14.40
N ASP A 55 -8.33 18.33 15.18
CA ASP A 55 -7.62 17.90 16.39
C ASP A 55 -6.58 16.83 16.08
N ALA A 56 -6.89 15.91 15.16
CA ALA A 56 -5.99 14.82 14.80
C ALA A 56 -6.26 14.27 13.39
N ILE A 57 -5.22 13.70 12.79
CA ILE A 57 -5.29 12.93 11.56
C ILE A 57 -4.69 11.55 11.82
N PHE A 58 -5.38 10.50 11.37
CA PHE A 58 -4.95 9.12 11.48
C PHE A 58 -4.73 8.56 10.07
N TYR A 59 -3.51 8.17 9.75
CA TYR A 59 -3.18 7.56 8.46
C TYR A 59 -3.27 6.05 8.52
N THR A 60 -4.02 5.48 7.58
CA THR A 60 -4.18 4.02 7.47
C THR A 60 -2.88 3.35 7.03
N HIS A 61 -2.15 3.97 6.10
CA HIS A 61 -0.87 3.49 5.59
C HIS A 61 -0.13 4.57 4.76
N TYR A 62 1.09 4.25 4.28
CA TYR A 62 2.00 5.22 3.64
C TYR A 62 1.88 5.36 2.12
N HIS A 63 0.89 4.81 1.44
CA HIS A 63 0.70 5.10 0.01
C HIS A 63 0.34 6.58 -0.20
N GLY A 64 0.82 7.16 -1.32
CA GLY A 64 0.68 8.59 -1.55
C GLY A 64 -0.76 9.08 -1.62
N ASP A 65 -1.66 8.24 -2.06
CA ASP A 65 -3.10 8.51 -2.15
C ASP A 65 -3.85 8.42 -0.81
N HIS A 66 -3.13 8.13 0.28
CA HIS A 66 -3.61 8.17 1.67
C HIS A 66 -2.84 9.18 2.53
N VAL A 67 -1.54 9.40 2.29
CA VAL A 67 -0.70 10.25 3.15
C VAL A 67 -0.02 11.40 2.41
N GLY A 68 -0.16 11.49 1.09
CA GLY A 68 0.68 12.35 0.27
C GLY A 68 0.64 13.84 0.60
N LEU A 69 -0.43 14.33 1.23
CA LEU A 69 -0.59 15.73 1.64
C LEU A 69 -0.16 16.02 3.09
N HIS A 70 0.40 15.05 3.82
CA HIS A 70 0.77 15.16 5.23
C HIS A 70 1.65 16.37 5.57
N HIS A 71 2.51 16.76 4.65
CA HIS A 71 3.42 17.90 4.81
C HIS A 71 2.73 19.28 4.72
N LEU A 72 1.49 19.33 4.21
CA LEU A 72 0.68 20.54 4.15
C LEU A 72 -0.20 20.74 5.39
N ILE A 73 -0.24 19.74 6.28
CA ILE A 73 -1.03 19.79 7.52
C ILE A 73 -0.36 20.73 8.51
N PRO A 74 -1.11 21.67 9.13
CA PRO A 74 -0.59 22.58 10.14
C PRO A 74 0.09 21.83 11.31
N GLU A 75 1.18 22.39 11.83
CA GLU A 75 1.98 21.75 12.90
C GLU A 75 1.22 21.52 14.22
N CYS A 76 0.16 22.28 14.45
CA CYS A 76 -0.68 22.11 15.64
C CYS A 76 -1.61 20.89 15.59
N VAL A 77 -1.80 20.28 14.41
CA VAL A 77 -2.64 19.09 14.23
C VAL A 77 -1.81 17.83 14.46
N ALA A 78 -2.22 17.00 15.40
CA ALA A 78 -1.55 15.74 15.66
C ALA A 78 -1.74 14.75 14.51
N GLN A 79 -0.66 14.14 14.03
CA GLN A 79 -0.67 13.19 12.91
C GLN A 79 -0.20 11.82 13.38
N TYR A 80 -1.01 10.79 13.21
CA TYR A 80 -0.75 9.43 13.70
C TYR A 80 -0.59 8.43 12.55
N MET A 81 0.42 7.57 12.63
CA MET A 81 0.67 6.48 11.68
C MET A 81 1.38 5.31 12.35
N GLY A 82 1.36 4.13 11.76
CA GLY A 82 2.13 2.98 12.22
C GLY A 82 3.63 3.29 12.32
N ALA A 83 4.29 2.82 13.40
CA ALA A 83 5.70 3.13 13.65
C ALA A 83 6.61 2.66 12.51
N GLY A 84 6.38 1.45 12.01
CA GLY A 84 7.13 0.91 10.88
C GLY A 84 6.80 1.61 9.56
N ALA A 85 5.55 2.07 9.39
CA ALA A 85 5.13 2.88 8.24
C ALA A 85 5.85 4.23 8.21
N ILE A 86 6.01 4.90 9.37
CA ILE A 86 6.79 6.14 9.51
C ILE A 86 8.24 5.91 9.08
N ASP A 87 8.88 4.82 9.53
CA ASP A 87 10.27 4.53 9.18
C ASP A 87 10.46 4.22 7.69
N VAL A 88 9.50 3.53 7.07
CA VAL A 88 9.49 3.33 5.60
C VAL A 88 9.35 4.67 4.87
N MET A 89 8.47 5.57 5.32
CA MET A 89 8.35 6.91 4.76
C MET A 89 9.64 7.71 4.89
N ARG A 90 10.30 7.65 6.07
CA ARG A 90 11.59 8.30 6.29
C ARG A 90 12.62 7.82 5.29
N CYS A 91 12.79 6.50 5.13
CA CYS A 91 13.68 5.93 4.11
C CYS A 91 13.38 6.45 2.70
N LYS A 92 12.09 6.53 2.33
CA LYS A 92 11.64 7.03 1.04
C LYS A 92 12.03 8.50 0.85
N TYR A 93 11.68 9.37 1.81
CA TYR A 93 11.92 10.81 1.66
C TYR A 93 13.39 11.18 1.81
N GLU A 94 14.19 10.46 2.62
CA GLU A 94 15.64 10.58 2.60
C GLU A 94 16.24 10.29 1.20
N ALA A 95 15.80 9.19 0.58
CA ALA A 95 16.28 8.82 -0.74
C ALA A 95 15.85 9.83 -1.83
N LEU A 96 14.63 10.34 -1.77
CA LEU A 96 14.12 11.35 -2.70
C LEU A 96 14.81 12.71 -2.51
N ASN A 97 15.03 13.12 -1.25
CA ASN A 97 15.68 14.39 -0.90
C ASN A 97 17.14 14.48 -1.36
N ALA A 98 17.77 13.34 -1.62
CA ALA A 98 19.12 13.31 -2.23
C ALA A 98 19.14 13.79 -3.70
N HIS A 99 17.99 13.83 -4.37
CA HIS A 99 17.87 14.17 -5.80
C HIS A 99 16.97 15.38 -6.07
N GLN A 100 16.03 15.66 -5.19
CA GLN A 100 15.05 16.73 -5.32
C GLN A 100 14.61 17.16 -3.91
N ASP A 101 14.17 18.40 -3.72
CA ASP A 101 13.78 18.91 -2.39
C ASP A 101 12.48 18.24 -1.88
N PHE A 102 12.63 17.37 -0.90
CA PHE A 102 11.58 16.74 -0.12
C PHE A 102 11.72 17.02 1.39
N SER A 103 12.41 18.11 1.74
CA SER A 103 12.68 18.47 3.14
C SER A 103 11.41 18.67 3.97
N GLN A 104 10.38 19.29 3.39
CA GLN A 104 9.09 19.49 4.07
C GLN A 104 8.39 18.16 4.39
N GLN A 105 8.39 17.22 3.45
CA GLN A 105 7.83 15.88 3.66
C GLN A 105 8.60 15.12 4.74
N LEU A 106 9.92 15.22 4.72
CA LEU A 106 10.76 14.55 5.72
C LEU A 106 10.52 15.11 7.13
N VAL A 107 10.54 16.44 7.29
CA VAL A 107 10.26 17.10 8.57
C VAL A 107 8.86 16.76 9.09
N ALA A 108 7.84 16.76 8.21
CA ALA A 108 6.48 16.38 8.59
C ALA A 108 6.39 14.90 9.00
N THR A 109 7.13 14.01 8.33
CA THR A 109 7.20 12.58 8.70
C THR A 109 7.83 12.38 10.07
N GLU A 110 8.86 13.15 10.43
CA GLU A 110 9.54 13.07 11.74
C GLU A 110 8.65 13.53 12.91
N ARG A 111 7.62 14.32 12.64
CA ARG A 111 6.65 14.79 13.66
C ARG A 111 5.49 13.82 13.86
N MET A 112 5.35 12.79 13.04
CA MET A 112 4.27 11.81 13.19
C MET A 112 4.39 11.02 14.49
N ILE A 113 3.23 10.78 15.11
CA ILE A 113 3.11 10.04 16.36
C ILE A 113 2.86 8.56 16.03
N PRO A 114 3.70 7.65 16.52
CA PRO A 114 3.56 6.24 16.20
C PRO A 114 2.32 5.62 16.86
N LEU A 115 1.52 4.92 16.06
CA LEU A 115 0.42 4.08 16.51
C LEU A 115 0.93 2.76 17.10
N LYS A 116 0.18 2.25 18.09
CA LYS A 116 0.34 0.87 18.56
C LYS A 116 -0.97 0.13 18.38
N GLU A 117 -0.90 -1.08 17.82
CA GLU A 117 -2.06 -1.93 17.63
C GLU A 117 -2.88 -2.07 18.92
N ARG A 118 -4.18 -1.84 18.83
CA ARG A 118 -5.18 -1.93 19.91
C ARG A 118 -5.02 -0.91 21.04
N GLU A 119 -4.13 0.06 20.91
CA GLU A 119 -4.06 1.18 21.87
C GLU A 119 -5.19 2.17 21.58
N ARG A 120 -5.98 2.49 22.60
CA ARG A 120 -7.09 3.45 22.50
C ARG A 120 -6.56 4.88 22.59
N ILE A 121 -6.72 5.66 21.53
CA ILE A 121 -6.34 7.07 21.47
C ILE A 121 -7.61 7.91 21.68
N VAL A 122 -7.64 8.69 22.74
CA VAL A 122 -8.78 9.55 23.09
C VAL A 122 -8.48 10.96 22.60
N VAL A 123 -9.30 11.47 21.69
CA VAL A 123 -9.21 12.83 21.17
C VAL A 123 -10.29 13.69 21.86
N ASN A 124 -9.87 14.71 22.61
CA ASN A 124 -10.72 15.68 23.33
C ASN A 124 -11.86 15.04 24.16
N ASN A 125 -11.65 13.85 24.70
CA ASN A 125 -12.67 13.09 25.46
C ASN A 125 -13.98 12.80 24.70
N SER A 126 -14.00 12.94 23.39
CA SER A 126 -15.20 12.87 22.55
C SER A 126 -15.12 11.76 21.50
N ILE A 127 -13.96 11.57 20.87
CA ILE A 127 -13.73 10.53 19.87
C ILE A 127 -12.62 9.61 20.38
N ILE A 128 -12.84 8.31 20.26
CA ILE A 128 -11.83 7.30 20.58
C ILE A 128 -11.49 6.55 19.29
N VAL A 129 -10.20 6.50 18.94
CA VAL A 129 -9.70 5.78 17.77
C VAL A 129 -8.84 4.61 18.24
N THR A 130 -9.17 3.41 17.79
CA THR A 130 -8.41 2.19 18.12
C THR A 130 -7.91 1.55 16.82
N PRO A 131 -6.58 1.51 16.59
CA PRO A 131 -5.99 0.91 15.41
C PRO A 131 -5.96 -0.62 15.50
N PHE A 132 -6.26 -1.29 14.39
CA PHE A 132 -6.12 -2.73 14.24
C PHE A 132 -5.35 -3.02 12.95
N PHE A 133 -4.34 -3.86 13.04
CA PHE A 133 -3.51 -4.23 11.91
C PHE A 133 -4.33 -4.90 10.79
N VAL A 134 -4.02 -4.56 9.54
CA VAL A 134 -4.55 -5.21 8.32
C VAL A 134 -3.41 -5.60 7.38
N SER A 135 -3.62 -6.65 6.60
CA SER A 135 -2.72 -7.00 5.50
C SER A 135 -3.03 -6.12 4.28
N HIS A 136 -2.03 -5.44 3.78
CA HIS A 136 -2.08 -4.65 2.55
C HIS A 136 -0.73 -4.74 1.82
N SER A 137 -0.57 -4.14 0.64
CA SER A 137 0.73 -4.00 -0.03
C SER A 137 1.66 -3.00 0.67
N ALA A 138 1.14 -2.19 1.58
CA ALA A 138 1.92 -1.35 2.49
C ALA A 138 2.21 -2.07 3.81
N PHE A 139 3.42 -1.87 4.33
CA PHE A 139 3.81 -2.38 5.65
C PHE A 139 3.17 -1.55 6.77
N ASP A 140 2.78 -2.21 7.87
CA ASP A 140 2.24 -1.59 9.08
C ASP A 140 0.98 -0.75 8.80
N ALA A 141 0.05 -1.34 8.01
CA ALA A 141 -1.23 -0.76 7.64
C ALA A 141 -2.32 -1.07 8.70
N TYR A 142 -3.24 -0.12 8.89
CA TYR A 142 -4.27 -0.19 9.93
C TYR A 142 -5.67 0.10 9.40
N MET A 143 -6.66 -0.60 9.96
CA MET A 143 -8.05 -0.19 10.03
C MET A 143 -8.30 0.47 11.39
N PHE A 144 -9.30 1.34 11.48
CA PHE A 144 -9.62 2.09 12.68
C PHE A 144 -11.05 1.80 13.15
N LEU A 145 -11.18 1.34 14.41
CA LEU A 145 -12.45 1.38 15.11
C LEU A 145 -12.58 2.72 15.80
N ILE A 146 -13.62 3.48 15.45
CA ILE A 146 -13.87 4.83 15.92
C ILE A 146 -15.15 4.80 16.75
N GLU A 147 -15.03 5.18 18.03
CA GLU A 147 -16.14 5.25 18.96
C GLU A 147 -16.45 6.72 19.23
N CYS A 148 -17.69 7.14 18.93
CA CYS A 148 -18.08 8.56 18.97
C CYS A 148 -19.59 8.67 19.21
N GLU A 149 -20.01 9.46 20.20
CA GLU A 149 -21.43 9.71 20.55
C GLU A 149 -22.27 8.42 20.67
N GLY A 150 -21.69 7.37 21.28
CA GLY A 150 -22.33 6.06 21.48
C GLY A 150 -22.44 5.21 20.20
N LYS A 151 -21.85 5.62 19.09
CA LYS A 151 -21.77 4.88 17.84
C LYS A 151 -20.38 4.29 17.63
N ARG A 152 -20.34 3.18 16.89
CA ARG A 152 -19.12 2.47 16.52
C ARG A 152 -18.98 2.45 15.00
N ILE A 153 -17.90 3.03 14.50
CA ILE A 153 -17.60 3.18 13.08
C ILE A 153 -16.34 2.36 12.80
N LEU A 154 -16.36 1.49 11.81
CA LEU A 154 -15.16 0.84 11.32
C LEU A 154 -14.76 1.49 10.00
N HIS A 155 -13.56 2.09 9.95
CA HIS A 155 -12.91 2.53 8.72
C HIS A 155 -11.82 1.52 8.36
N THR A 156 -11.99 0.80 7.25
CA THR A 156 -11.08 -0.32 6.92
C THR A 156 -9.70 0.12 6.45
N GLY A 157 -9.55 1.36 5.96
CA GLY A 157 -8.43 1.65 5.08
C GLY A 157 -8.40 0.67 3.91
N ASP A 158 -7.26 0.54 3.26
CA ASP A 158 -7.04 -0.45 2.23
C ASP A 158 -6.55 -1.76 2.84
N PHE A 159 -7.08 -2.89 2.37
CA PHE A 159 -6.73 -4.18 2.91
C PHE A 159 -6.86 -5.32 1.88
N ARG A 160 -6.23 -6.46 2.17
CA ARG A 160 -6.38 -7.68 1.38
C ARG A 160 -6.40 -8.93 2.26
N ARG A 161 -7.05 -10.00 1.78
CA ARG A 161 -7.08 -11.32 2.46
C ARG A 161 -5.97 -12.25 1.96
N HIS A 162 -5.53 -12.09 0.75
CA HIS A 162 -4.61 -13.00 0.03
C HIS A 162 -3.12 -12.72 0.28
N GLY A 163 -2.77 -11.72 1.09
CA GLY A 163 -1.43 -11.52 1.64
C GLY A 163 -1.10 -12.55 2.74
N TYR A 164 0.15 -12.66 3.13
CA TYR A 164 0.58 -13.63 4.15
C TYR A 164 -0.09 -13.44 5.51
N LEU A 165 -0.37 -12.19 5.88
CA LEU A 165 -1.04 -11.84 7.14
C LEU A 165 -2.56 -11.70 7.01
N GLY A 166 -3.11 -11.80 5.80
CA GLY A 166 -4.54 -11.66 5.53
C GLY A 166 -5.43 -12.66 6.26
N LYS A 167 -4.88 -13.82 6.66
CA LYS A 167 -5.57 -14.81 7.52
C LYS A 167 -6.01 -14.27 8.87
N GLY A 168 -5.39 -13.17 9.35
CA GLY A 168 -5.73 -12.51 10.60
C GLY A 168 -6.98 -11.62 10.54
N LEU A 169 -7.46 -11.25 9.34
CA LEU A 169 -8.56 -10.31 9.15
C LEU A 169 -9.83 -10.72 9.93
N PHE A 170 -10.43 -11.85 9.60
CA PHE A 170 -11.68 -12.28 10.21
C PHE A 170 -11.57 -12.64 11.71
N PRO A 171 -10.49 -13.28 12.18
CA PRO A 171 -10.24 -13.39 13.62
C PRO A 171 -10.22 -12.03 14.34
N THR A 172 -9.58 -11.01 13.77
CA THR A 172 -9.54 -9.66 14.35
C THR A 172 -10.94 -9.03 14.37
N LEU A 173 -11.65 -9.07 13.24
CA LEU A 173 -13.03 -8.55 13.16
C LEU A 173 -13.96 -9.20 14.20
N LYS A 174 -13.91 -10.52 14.36
CA LYS A 174 -14.77 -11.27 15.28
C LYS A 174 -14.40 -11.09 16.75
N SER A 175 -13.10 -11.09 17.08
CA SER A 175 -12.64 -11.12 18.46
C SER A 175 -12.50 -9.75 19.10
N TYR A 176 -12.22 -8.71 18.32
CA TYR A 176 -11.89 -7.38 18.86
C TYR A 176 -12.84 -6.29 18.39
N ILE A 177 -13.39 -6.39 17.18
CA ILE A 177 -14.28 -5.37 16.64
C ILE A 177 -15.73 -5.72 16.90
N GLY A 178 -16.19 -6.91 16.51
CA GLY A 178 -17.60 -7.30 16.64
C GLY A 178 -18.51 -6.49 15.71
N THR A 179 -19.75 -6.24 16.13
CA THR A 179 -20.72 -5.47 15.34
C THR A 179 -20.45 -3.97 15.42
N VAL A 180 -20.74 -3.24 14.33
CA VAL A 180 -20.58 -1.79 14.25
C VAL A 180 -21.87 -1.11 13.80
N ASP A 181 -21.96 0.20 13.96
CA ASP A 181 -23.09 0.98 13.45
C ASP A 181 -22.86 1.35 11.97
N LEU A 182 -21.67 1.81 11.64
CA LEU A 182 -21.30 2.18 10.28
C LEU A 182 -20.00 1.48 9.86
N LEU A 183 -19.94 1.10 8.60
CA LEU A 183 -18.76 0.55 7.96
C LEU A 183 -18.34 1.47 6.82
N ILE A 184 -17.13 2.06 6.88
CA ILE A 184 -16.48 2.76 5.79
C ILE A 184 -15.47 1.79 5.20
N ILE A 185 -15.68 1.36 3.94
CA ILE A 185 -14.95 0.25 3.33
C ILE A 185 -14.40 0.61 1.95
N GLU A 186 -13.19 0.17 1.64
CA GLU A 186 -12.60 0.34 0.32
C GLU A 186 -13.36 -0.43 -0.77
N GLY A 187 -13.23 -0.01 -2.01
CA GLY A 187 -13.89 -0.61 -3.16
C GLY A 187 -13.07 -0.66 -4.43
N THR A 188 -11.74 -0.67 -4.34
CA THR A 188 -10.82 -0.61 -5.50
C THR A 188 -11.08 -1.71 -6.52
N MET A 189 -11.36 -2.93 -6.05
CA MET A 189 -11.57 -4.08 -6.93
C MET A 189 -13.00 -4.20 -7.50
N LEU A 190 -13.92 -3.28 -7.17
CA LEU A 190 -15.31 -3.33 -7.67
C LEU A 190 -15.39 -3.23 -9.20
N GLY A 191 -14.50 -2.47 -9.82
CA GLY A 191 -14.39 -2.36 -11.28
C GLY A 191 -13.56 -3.45 -11.95
N ARG A 192 -12.92 -4.34 -11.17
CA ARG A 192 -11.92 -5.32 -11.64
C ARG A 192 -12.34 -6.77 -11.40
N GLN A 193 -13.62 -7.08 -11.52
CA GLN A 193 -14.21 -8.39 -11.19
C GLN A 193 -13.63 -9.57 -11.97
N GLN A 194 -13.01 -9.31 -13.11
CA GLN A 194 -12.39 -10.32 -14.00
C GLN A 194 -10.92 -10.62 -13.59
N GLU A 195 -10.30 -9.83 -12.71
CA GLU A 195 -8.92 -10.05 -12.30
C GLU A 195 -8.82 -11.27 -11.38
N GLN A 196 -7.99 -12.23 -11.78
CA GLN A 196 -7.72 -13.40 -10.94
C GLN A 196 -6.84 -13.00 -9.76
N VAL A 197 -7.35 -13.17 -8.55
CA VAL A 197 -6.59 -12.94 -7.32
C VAL A 197 -5.81 -14.20 -6.95
N VAL A 198 -4.49 -14.11 -6.93
CA VAL A 198 -3.60 -15.16 -6.45
C VAL A 198 -3.03 -14.79 -5.07
N THR A 199 -2.62 -15.79 -4.29
CA THR A 199 -1.99 -15.51 -2.98
C THR A 199 -0.52 -15.13 -3.17
N GLU A 200 0.05 -14.39 -2.21
CA GLU A 200 1.50 -14.11 -2.20
C GLU A 200 2.33 -15.39 -2.12
N HIS A 201 1.83 -16.44 -1.46
CA HIS A 201 2.47 -17.74 -1.47
C HIS A 201 2.51 -18.39 -2.89
N GLN A 202 1.45 -18.23 -3.69
CA GLN A 202 1.46 -18.70 -5.08
C GLN A 202 2.48 -17.93 -5.92
N ILE A 203 2.62 -16.61 -5.70
CA ILE A 203 3.66 -15.80 -6.36
C ILE A 203 5.05 -16.31 -5.98
N GLN A 204 5.28 -16.65 -4.72
CA GLN A 204 6.53 -17.28 -4.28
C GLN A 204 6.83 -18.59 -5.04
N LEU A 205 5.84 -19.48 -5.17
CA LEU A 205 6.00 -20.76 -5.89
C LEU A 205 6.29 -20.55 -7.38
N ASN A 206 5.59 -19.63 -8.03
CA ASN A 206 5.82 -19.28 -9.42
C ASN A 206 7.22 -18.68 -9.62
N THR A 207 7.69 -17.86 -8.68
CA THR A 207 9.03 -17.28 -8.71
C THR A 207 10.12 -18.35 -8.51
N ILE A 208 9.90 -19.35 -7.63
CA ILE A 208 10.80 -20.49 -7.50
C ILE A 208 10.94 -21.22 -8.83
N GLN A 209 9.83 -21.44 -9.54
CA GLN A 209 9.88 -22.11 -10.84
C GLN A 209 10.65 -21.27 -11.87
N ALA A 210 10.37 -19.97 -11.96
CA ALA A 210 11.09 -19.05 -12.85
C ALA A 210 12.62 -19.04 -12.57
N LEU A 211 13.03 -19.03 -11.29
CA LEU A 211 14.43 -19.04 -10.88
C LEU A 211 15.15 -20.38 -11.10
N LYS A 212 14.43 -21.48 -11.24
CA LYS A 212 15.01 -22.76 -11.68
C LYS A 212 15.30 -22.76 -13.18
N GLU A 213 14.48 -22.10 -13.97
CA GLU A 213 14.57 -22.06 -15.43
C GLU A 213 15.52 -20.95 -15.91
N HIS A 214 15.60 -19.83 -15.18
CA HIS A 214 16.36 -18.64 -15.57
C HIS A 214 17.29 -18.17 -14.47
N LYS A 215 18.50 -17.80 -14.89
CA LYS A 215 19.60 -17.45 -13.99
C LYS A 215 19.53 -15.99 -13.52
N TYR A 216 19.06 -15.10 -14.38
CA TYR A 216 19.00 -13.66 -14.11
C TYR A 216 17.58 -13.16 -14.27
N ILE A 217 17.01 -12.69 -13.18
CA ILE A 217 15.64 -12.16 -13.17
C ILE A 217 15.63 -10.75 -12.55
N PHE A 218 15.09 -9.79 -13.27
CA PHE A 218 14.68 -8.51 -12.72
C PHE A 218 13.21 -8.58 -12.35
N ALA A 219 12.82 -8.02 -11.19
CA ALA A 219 11.43 -8.00 -10.75
C ALA A 219 10.95 -6.55 -10.60
N LEU A 220 10.13 -6.08 -11.54
CA LEU A 220 9.54 -4.74 -11.47
C LEU A 220 8.34 -4.78 -10.51
N CYS A 221 8.52 -4.20 -9.33
CA CYS A 221 7.51 -4.17 -8.26
C CYS A 221 7.68 -2.92 -7.39
N PRO A 222 6.66 -2.57 -6.58
CA PRO A 222 6.81 -1.56 -5.54
C PRO A 222 7.91 -1.94 -4.54
N SER A 223 8.80 -1.00 -4.25
CA SER A 223 9.95 -1.20 -3.35
C SER A 223 9.56 -1.36 -1.88
N THR A 224 8.31 -1.17 -1.56
CA THR A 224 7.78 -1.17 -0.18
C THR A 224 6.66 -2.21 0.03
N ASP A 225 6.33 -3.05 -0.96
CA ASP A 225 5.39 -4.18 -0.77
C ASP A 225 6.11 -5.32 -0.04
N ILE A 226 5.96 -5.35 1.29
CA ILE A 226 6.65 -6.31 2.16
C ILE A 226 6.36 -7.75 1.78
N ASP A 227 5.11 -8.10 1.49
CA ASP A 227 4.72 -9.47 1.17
C ASP A 227 5.34 -9.94 -0.16
N ARG A 228 5.35 -9.05 -1.17
CA ARG A 228 5.95 -9.32 -2.48
C ARG A 228 7.46 -9.50 -2.37
N LEU A 229 8.14 -8.62 -1.64
CA LEU A 229 9.58 -8.72 -1.40
C LEU A 229 9.92 -9.99 -0.60
N ALA A 230 9.09 -10.37 0.38
CA ALA A 230 9.24 -11.62 1.12
C ALA A 230 9.06 -12.85 0.21
N SER A 231 8.08 -12.83 -0.71
CA SER A 231 7.88 -13.89 -1.71
C SER A 231 9.12 -14.08 -2.60
N PHE A 232 9.69 -12.99 -3.10
CA PHE A 232 10.89 -13.02 -3.94
C PHE A 232 12.14 -13.46 -3.16
N HIS A 233 12.33 -12.93 -1.95
CA HIS A 233 13.43 -13.31 -1.07
C HIS A 233 13.38 -14.80 -0.72
N ALA A 234 12.21 -15.30 -0.32
CA ALA A 234 12.02 -16.72 -0.01
C ALA A 234 12.27 -17.63 -1.23
N ALA A 235 11.89 -17.17 -2.44
CA ALA A 235 12.17 -17.89 -3.68
C ALA A 235 13.69 -17.95 -3.97
N CYS A 236 14.42 -16.85 -3.75
CA CYS A 236 15.88 -16.84 -3.87
C CYS A 236 16.54 -17.83 -2.89
N LYS A 237 16.12 -17.83 -1.63
CA LYS A 237 16.62 -18.80 -0.62
C LYS A 237 16.37 -20.24 -1.05
N ALA A 238 15.17 -20.55 -1.55
CA ALA A 238 14.80 -21.89 -1.97
C ALA A 238 15.58 -22.39 -3.19
N THR A 239 16.09 -21.49 -4.03
CA THR A 239 16.79 -21.81 -5.27
C THR A 239 18.32 -21.59 -5.21
N GLY A 240 18.83 -21.03 -4.11
CA GLY A 240 20.24 -20.66 -3.96
C GLY A 240 20.66 -19.45 -4.81
N ARG A 241 19.70 -18.70 -5.37
CA ARG A 241 19.94 -17.47 -6.12
C ARG A 241 20.19 -16.30 -5.16
N GLN A 242 20.93 -15.27 -5.62
CA GLN A 242 21.15 -14.08 -4.82
C GLN A 242 19.93 -13.15 -4.89
N PHE A 243 19.47 -12.66 -3.74
CA PHE A 243 18.53 -11.56 -3.69
C PHE A 243 19.31 -10.25 -3.73
N LEU A 244 19.33 -9.62 -4.90
CA LEU A 244 20.20 -8.49 -5.23
C LEU A 244 19.43 -7.17 -5.08
N MET A 245 20.04 -6.14 -4.51
CA MET A 245 19.40 -4.85 -4.30
C MET A 245 20.37 -3.67 -4.24
N ASP A 246 19.81 -2.47 -4.32
CA ASP A 246 20.54 -1.22 -4.02
C ASP A 246 20.41 -0.81 -2.53
N SER A 247 21.12 0.24 -2.15
CA SER A 247 21.15 0.71 -0.75
C SER A 247 19.81 1.25 -0.25
N TYR A 248 18.98 1.80 -1.12
CA TYR A 248 17.62 2.23 -0.72
C TYR A 248 16.75 1.02 -0.39
N GLN A 249 16.70 0.02 -1.27
CA GLN A 249 15.94 -1.21 -1.03
C GLN A 249 16.46 -1.93 0.22
N ARG A 250 17.77 -1.90 0.47
CA ARG A 250 18.38 -2.45 1.68
C ARG A 250 17.83 -1.79 2.94
N LYS A 251 17.78 -0.46 3.00
CA LYS A 251 17.23 0.29 4.15
C LYS A 251 15.77 -0.08 4.41
N VAL A 252 14.93 -0.19 3.36
CA VAL A 252 13.53 -0.61 3.50
C VAL A 252 13.41 -2.03 4.08
N LEU A 253 14.23 -2.98 3.59
CA LEU A 253 14.23 -4.36 4.10
C LEU A 253 14.74 -4.46 5.55
N ASP A 254 15.66 -3.59 5.94
CA ASP A 254 16.14 -3.50 7.32
C ASP A 254 15.03 -3.04 8.28
N VAL A 255 14.21 -2.06 7.89
CA VAL A 255 13.01 -1.65 8.63
C VAL A 255 12.06 -2.85 8.80
N PHE A 256 11.74 -3.57 7.72
CA PHE A 256 10.86 -4.74 7.80
C PHE A 256 11.42 -5.82 8.74
N THR A 257 12.72 -6.07 8.67
CA THR A 257 13.41 -7.06 9.53
C THR A 257 13.35 -6.65 11.00
N GLU A 258 13.54 -5.37 11.31
CA GLU A 258 13.50 -4.83 12.65
C GLU A 258 12.12 -5.05 13.30
N TYR A 259 11.05 -4.68 12.61
CA TYR A 259 9.69 -4.76 13.15
C TYR A 259 9.09 -6.17 13.13
N CYS A 260 9.39 -6.98 12.13
CA CYS A 260 8.73 -8.27 11.89
C CYS A 260 9.65 -9.47 11.90
N GLY A 261 10.96 -9.32 11.68
CA GLY A 261 11.91 -10.43 11.53
C GLY A 261 12.01 -11.34 12.75
N ASN A 262 11.81 -10.81 13.96
CA ASN A 262 11.78 -11.59 15.18
C ASN A 262 10.45 -12.31 15.43
N LYS A 263 9.38 -11.90 14.72
CA LYS A 263 8.04 -12.47 14.84
C LYS A 263 7.77 -13.55 13.77
N SER A 264 8.44 -13.43 12.61
CA SER A 264 8.26 -14.34 11.49
C SER A 264 9.55 -14.47 10.68
N SER A 265 10.00 -15.70 10.45
CA SER A 265 11.16 -16.00 9.59
C SER A 265 10.93 -15.54 8.13
N LEU A 266 9.69 -15.39 7.69
CA LEU A 266 9.34 -14.89 6.37
C LEU A 266 9.83 -13.45 6.14
N TYR A 267 9.74 -12.61 7.17
CA TYR A 267 10.12 -11.19 7.11
C TYR A 267 11.52 -10.92 7.69
N LYS A 268 12.29 -11.99 7.93
CA LYS A 268 13.70 -11.89 8.24
C LYS A 268 14.50 -11.89 6.94
N PHE A 269 14.76 -10.70 6.42
CA PHE A 269 15.53 -10.53 5.19
C PHE A 269 17.02 -10.69 5.49
N ASP A 270 17.49 -11.92 5.40
CA ASP A 270 18.91 -12.31 5.57
C ASP A 270 19.51 -12.75 4.21
N HIS A 271 20.85 -12.95 4.17
CA HIS A 271 21.55 -13.37 2.95
C HIS A 271 21.30 -12.47 1.73
N LEU A 272 21.24 -11.17 1.97
CA LEU A 272 21.05 -10.14 0.97
C LEU A 272 22.37 -9.79 0.29
N PHE A 273 22.34 -9.49 -1.03
CA PHE A 273 23.49 -8.98 -1.75
C PHE A 273 23.25 -7.53 -2.19
N GLU A 274 23.85 -6.59 -1.45
CA GLU A 274 23.74 -5.16 -1.74
C GLU A 274 24.78 -4.72 -2.75
N LEU A 275 24.35 -4.02 -3.79
CA LEU A 275 25.20 -3.38 -4.78
C LEU A 275 25.68 -2.02 -4.24
N GLN A 276 26.86 -2.01 -3.62
CA GLN A 276 27.45 -0.79 -3.05
C GLN A 276 28.48 -0.16 -4.00
N GLY A 277 28.38 1.15 -4.20
CA GLY A 277 29.31 1.93 -5.04
C GLY A 277 28.88 2.05 -6.49
N ASN A 278 29.78 2.56 -7.33
CA ASN A 278 29.51 2.80 -8.74
C ASN A 278 29.69 1.54 -9.57
N LYS A 279 28.58 1.00 -10.10
CA LYS A 279 28.53 -0.18 -10.99
C LYS A 279 29.31 -1.40 -10.46
N PRO A 280 29.09 -1.83 -9.21
CA PRO A 280 29.87 -2.91 -8.59
C PRO A 280 29.74 -4.24 -9.34
N TYR A 281 28.62 -4.44 -10.06
CA TYR A 281 28.40 -5.62 -10.93
C TYR A 281 29.38 -5.70 -12.13
N ARG A 282 30.21 -4.68 -12.37
CA ARG A 282 31.32 -4.67 -13.36
C ARG A 282 32.67 -5.06 -12.76
N ILE A 283 32.76 -5.18 -11.44
CA ILE A 283 33.97 -5.68 -10.77
C ILE A 283 34.05 -7.18 -11.01
N GLU A 284 35.12 -7.65 -11.62
CA GLU A 284 35.30 -9.03 -12.08
C GLU A 284 34.93 -10.09 -11.03
N LYS A 285 35.40 -9.92 -9.79
CA LYS A 285 35.08 -10.83 -8.69
C LYS A 285 33.57 -10.88 -8.40
N ILE A 286 32.88 -9.75 -8.42
CA ILE A 286 31.43 -9.65 -8.18
C ILE A 286 30.70 -10.22 -9.40
N THR A 287 31.11 -9.85 -10.60
CA THR A 287 30.52 -10.36 -11.84
C THR A 287 30.58 -11.89 -11.90
N ASN A 288 31.76 -12.46 -11.64
CA ASN A 288 31.95 -13.91 -11.66
C ASN A 288 31.13 -14.61 -10.58
N TYR A 289 31.03 -14.04 -9.37
CA TYR A 289 30.17 -14.57 -8.31
C TYR A 289 28.71 -14.56 -8.71
N LEU A 290 28.20 -13.44 -9.26
CA LEU A 290 26.81 -13.33 -9.70
C LEU A 290 26.52 -14.21 -10.93
N LYS A 291 27.50 -14.45 -11.80
CA LYS A 291 27.41 -15.41 -12.90
C LYS A 291 27.36 -16.85 -12.39
N ASP A 292 28.05 -17.19 -11.32
CA ASP A 292 27.96 -18.51 -10.70
C ASP A 292 26.60 -18.75 -10.04
N LYS A 293 26.17 -17.81 -9.20
CA LYS A 293 24.94 -17.94 -8.39
C LYS A 293 23.65 -17.62 -9.10
N GLY A 294 23.68 -16.68 -10.05
CA GLY A 294 22.48 -16.05 -10.57
C GLY A 294 21.79 -15.15 -9.54
N PHE A 295 20.80 -14.40 -9.97
CA PHE A 295 20.10 -13.46 -9.08
C PHE A 295 18.64 -13.21 -9.46
N LEU A 296 17.86 -12.74 -8.47
CA LEU A 296 16.68 -11.94 -8.65
C LEU A 296 16.93 -10.56 -8.04
N MET A 297 16.63 -9.49 -8.81
CA MET A 297 16.77 -8.12 -8.38
C MET A 297 15.45 -7.36 -8.48
N PRO A 298 14.83 -6.95 -7.36
CA PRO A 298 13.75 -5.98 -7.38
C PRO A 298 14.21 -4.66 -8.00
N VAL A 299 13.43 -4.14 -8.95
CA VAL A 299 13.71 -2.89 -9.65
C VAL A 299 12.50 -1.97 -9.64
N ARG A 300 12.74 -0.67 -9.76
CA ARG A 300 11.73 0.38 -9.78
C ARG A 300 11.54 0.94 -11.17
N MET A 301 10.49 1.72 -11.38
CA MET A 301 10.15 2.34 -12.67
C MET A 301 11.28 3.20 -13.28
N ASN A 302 12.20 3.72 -12.47
CA ASN A 302 13.33 4.54 -12.93
C ASN A 302 14.62 3.72 -13.11
N SER A 303 14.55 2.39 -13.17
CA SER A 303 15.74 1.52 -13.22
C SER A 303 16.14 1.09 -14.64
N SER A 304 15.56 1.62 -15.70
CA SER A 304 15.85 1.23 -17.08
C SER A 304 17.36 1.26 -17.42
N TRP A 305 18.03 2.34 -17.07
CA TRP A 305 19.48 2.51 -17.29
C TRP A 305 20.34 1.45 -16.58
N LEU A 306 19.94 1.05 -15.36
CA LEU A 306 20.64 0.03 -14.58
C LEU A 306 20.45 -1.36 -15.23
N ILE A 307 19.21 -1.67 -15.62
CA ILE A 307 18.85 -2.94 -16.30
C ILE A 307 19.66 -3.06 -17.60
N GLU A 308 19.64 -2.04 -18.45
CA GLU A 308 20.40 -2.02 -19.71
C GLU A 308 21.91 -2.21 -19.49
N ASP A 309 22.46 -1.56 -18.47
CA ASP A 309 23.89 -1.64 -18.18
C ASP A 309 24.26 -3.04 -17.64
N MET A 310 23.41 -3.65 -16.82
CA MET A 310 23.59 -5.01 -16.33
C MET A 310 23.41 -6.06 -17.45
N MET A 311 22.47 -5.88 -18.38
CA MET A 311 22.31 -6.75 -19.54
C MET A 311 23.56 -6.84 -20.40
N LYS A 312 24.39 -5.78 -20.47
CA LYS A 312 25.68 -5.78 -21.18
C LYS A 312 26.77 -6.59 -20.46
N VAL A 313 26.59 -6.88 -19.17
CA VAL A 313 27.53 -7.64 -18.33
C VAL A 313 27.15 -9.11 -18.24
N PHE A 314 25.87 -9.40 -18.08
CA PHE A 314 25.33 -10.75 -17.92
C PHE A 314 24.82 -11.25 -19.28
N THR A 315 25.77 -11.68 -20.14
CA THR A 315 25.52 -12.08 -21.54
C THR A 315 25.53 -13.58 -21.76
N ASP A 316 25.92 -14.36 -20.75
CA ASP A 316 25.95 -15.83 -20.79
C ASP A 316 24.55 -16.45 -20.80
N GLU A 317 23.55 -15.73 -20.27
CA GLU A 317 22.12 -16.02 -20.42
C GLU A 317 21.36 -14.69 -20.46
N ALA A 318 20.40 -14.56 -21.36
CA ALA A 318 19.60 -13.35 -21.46
C ALA A 318 18.69 -13.19 -20.24
N PRO A 319 18.74 -12.04 -19.52
CA PRO A 319 17.88 -11.80 -18.35
C PRO A 319 16.40 -11.75 -18.68
N TRP A 320 15.57 -12.14 -17.72
CA TRP A 320 14.11 -12.11 -17.76
C TRP A 320 13.54 -11.03 -16.83
N LEU A 321 12.31 -10.60 -17.12
CA LEU A 321 11.54 -9.69 -16.27
C LEU A 321 10.36 -10.42 -15.63
N ILE A 322 10.23 -10.35 -14.32
CA ILE A 322 8.96 -10.53 -13.63
C ILE A 322 8.28 -9.15 -13.58
N TYR A 323 7.17 -8.99 -14.29
CA TYR A 323 6.32 -7.82 -14.18
C TYR A 323 5.32 -8.04 -13.06
N SER A 324 5.53 -7.40 -11.92
CA SER A 324 4.78 -7.61 -10.68
C SER A 324 4.06 -6.35 -10.22
N MET A 325 3.37 -5.71 -11.17
CA MET A 325 2.55 -4.52 -10.98
C MET A 325 1.19 -4.70 -11.68
N TRP A 326 0.28 -3.79 -11.44
CA TRP A 326 -1.00 -3.78 -12.14
C TRP A 326 -0.84 -3.56 -13.66
N ASP A 327 -1.53 -4.37 -14.47
CA ASP A 327 -1.39 -4.37 -15.93
C ASP A 327 -1.75 -3.02 -16.56
N GLY A 328 -2.67 -2.26 -15.96
CA GLY A 328 -3.07 -0.93 -16.44
C GLY A 328 -1.93 0.09 -16.53
N TYR A 329 -0.82 -0.11 -15.80
CA TYR A 329 0.37 0.75 -15.94
C TYR A 329 1.19 0.48 -17.20
N ALA A 330 1.01 -0.68 -17.82
CA ALA A 330 1.72 -1.11 -19.03
C ALA A 330 0.82 -1.16 -20.28
N GLU A 331 -0.44 -0.79 -20.17
CA GLU A 331 -1.41 -0.81 -21.25
C GLU A 331 -1.12 0.31 -22.25
N GLU A 332 -0.92 -0.03 -23.52
CA GLU A 332 -0.64 0.97 -24.56
C GLU A 332 -1.81 1.94 -24.71
N ASN A 333 -1.54 3.23 -24.61
CA ASN A 333 -2.53 4.31 -24.67
C ASN A 333 -3.66 4.22 -23.61
N GLY A 334 -3.43 3.47 -22.54
CA GLY A 334 -4.34 3.40 -21.40
C GLY A 334 -4.31 4.71 -20.57
N LYS A 335 -5.42 4.98 -19.87
CA LYS A 335 -5.56 6.17 -19.01
C LYS A 335 -4.48 6.24 -17.89
N ASN A 336 -4.01 5.08 -17.44
CA ASN A 336 -3.08 4.97 -16.32
C ASN A 336 -1.66 4.53 -16.77
N THR A 337 -1.37 4.57 -18.06
CA THR A 337 -0.08 4.15 -18.63
C THR A 337 1.06 4.95 -18.03
N LEU A 338 2.11 4.25 -17.62
CA LEU A 338 3.35 4.82 -17.14
C LEU A 338 4.47 4.55 -18.16
N GLU A 339 4.94 5.58 -18.84
CA GLU A 339 5.94 5.47 -19.92
C GLU A 339 7.21 4.72 -19.47
N ASN A 340 7.67 4.97 -18.24
CA ASN A 340 8.82 4.28 -17.69
C ASN A 340 8.60 2.76 -17.51
N VAL A 341 7.39 2.34 -17.20
CA VAL A 341 7.00 0.92 -17.10
C VAL A 341 7.04 0.28 -18.48
N VAL A 342 6.44 0.95 -19.48
CA VAL A 342 6.45 0.50 -20.88
C VAL A 342 7.89 0.38 -21.39
N ALA A 343 8.73 1.38 -21.16
CA ALA A 343 10.14 1.37 -21.56
C ALA A 343 10.92 0.19 -20.96
N ILE A 344 10.74 -0.10 -19.67
CA ILE A 344 11.38 -1.27 -19.04
C ILE A 344 10.90 -2.58 -19.69
N ARG A 345 9.59 -2.74 -19.92
CA ARG A 345 9.06 -3.96 -20.55
C ARG A 345 9.64 -4.17 -21.96
N GLN A 346 9.82 -3.10 -22.74
CA GLN A 346 10.40 -3.15 -24.09
C GLN A 346 11.84 -3.72 -24.10
N LEU A 347 12.64 -3.50 -23.04
CA LEU A 347 14.01 -4.06 -22.94
C LEU A 347 14.04 -5.59 -22.94
N PHE A 348 12.95 -6.23 -22.53
CA PHE A 348 12.91 -7.68 -22.36
C PHE A 348 12.20 -8.42 -23.52
N GLU A 349 11.50 -7.72 -24.40
CA GLU A 349 10.76 -8.33 -25.51
C GLU A 349 9.81 -9.46 -25.06
N ASN A 350 10.11 -10.70 -25.45
CA ASN A 350 9.30 -11.90 -25.11
C ASN A 350 9.71 -12.53 -23.77
N ARG A 351 10.75 -12.02 -23.09
CA ARG A 351 11.30 -12.56 -21.84
C ARG A 351 10.65 -11.94 -20.62
N ILE A 352 9.30 -11.96 -20.60
CA ILE A 352 8.49 -11.36 -19.53
C ILE A 352 7.55 -12.40 -18.95
N PHE A 353 7.58 -12.51 -17.63
CA PHE A 353 6.52 -13.15 -16.85
C PHE A 353 5.47 -12.07 -16.50
N ASP A 354 4.36 -12.07 -17.23
CA ASP A 354 3.26 -11.13 -17.00
C ASP A 354 2.59 -11.34 -15.64
N GLY A 355 2.36 -10.24 -14.93
CA GLY A 355 1.92 -10.22 -13.56
C GLY A 355 0.62 -10.98 -13.31
N VAL A 356 -0.49 -10.44 -13.76
CA VAL A 356 -1.82 -11.03 -13.51
C VAL A 356 -1.99 -12.34 -14.28
N LYS A 357 -1.69 -12.34 -15.59
CA LYS A 357 -1.92 -13.50 -16.47
C LYS A 357 -1.12 -14.75 -16.11
N LYS A 358 0.09 -14.59 -15.57
CA LYS A 358 0.97 -15.70 -15.20
C LYS A 358 1.14 -15.88 -13.69
N GLY A 359 0.36 -15.16 -12.88
CA GLY A 359 0.35 -15.29 -11.42
C GLY A 359 1.61 -14.76 -10.73
N PHE A 360 2.21 -13.70 -11.24
CA PHE A 360 3.35 -12.99 -10.61
C PHE A 360 2.95 -11.65 -9.97
N HIS A 361 1.66 -11.30 -10.04
CA HIS A 361 1.10 -10.12 -9.38
C HIS A 361 -0.24 -10.48 -8.75
N THR A 362 -0.55 -9.82 -7.66
CA THR A 362 -1.86 -9.79 -7.04
C THR A 362 -2.11 -8.39 -6.46
N SER A 363 -3.35 -7.97 -6.42
CA SER A 363 -3.75 -6.66 -5.92
C SER A 363 -3.36 -6.45 -4.45
N GLY A 364 -3.12 -5.22 -4.05
CA GLY A 364 -3.04 -4.81 -2.64
C GLY A 364 -4.40 -4.77 -1.94
N HIS A 365 -5.51 -4.89 -2.69
CA HIS A 365 -6.88 -4.62 -2.26
C HIS A 365 -7.74 -5.88 -2.19
N ALA A 366 -8.79 -5.82 -1.36
CA ALA A 366 -9.72 -6.91 -1.14
C ALA A 366 -10.57 -7.21 -2.39
N ASP A 367 -10.77 -8.48 -2.70
CA ASP A 367 -11.75 -8.92 -3.67
C ASP A 367 -13.19 -8.71 -3.18
N ILE A 368 -14.15 -8.73 -4.10
CA ILE A 368 -15.56 -8.46 -3.81
C ILE A 368 -16.12 -9.43 -2.76
N GLN A 369 -15.74 -10.71 -2.83
CA GLN A 369 -16.16 -11.71 -1.87
C GLN A 369 -15.69 -11.34 -0.47
N THR A 370 -14.43 -10.95 -0.33
CA THR A 370 -13.87 -10.50 0.96
C THR A 370 -14.60 -9.27 1.50
N LEU A 371 -14.93 -8.28 0.64
CA LEU A 371 -15.69 -7.09 1.04
C LEU A 371 -17.08 -7.47 1.58
N GLN A 372 -17.78 -8.39 0.91
CA GLN A 372 -19.10 -8.89 1.36
C GLN A 372 -19.00 -9.66 2.68
N GLU A 373 -18.01 -10.55 2.82
CA GLU A 373 -17.79 -11.31 4.06
C GLU A 373 -17.44 -10.37 5.25
N VAL A 374 -16.76 -9.23 5.01
CA VAL A 374 -16.54 -8.21 6.03
C VAL A 374 -17.88 -7.62 6.51
N CYS A 375 -18.76 -7.21 5.59
CA CYS A 375 -20.09 -6.70 5.93
C CYS A 375 -20.89 -7.73 6.78
N GLU A 376 -20.89 -8.99 6.37
CA GLU A 376 -21.57 -10.08 7.09
C GLU A 376 -20.97 -10.32 8.49
N THR A 377 -19.67 -10.08 8.65
CA THR A 377 -18.97 -10.28 9.92
C THR A 377 -19.23 -9.15 10.90
N VAL A 378 -19.13 -7.89 10.47
CA VAL A 378 -19.29 -6.72 11.38
C VAL A 378 -20.73 -6.20 11.44
N LYS A 379 -21.62 -6.64 10.56
CA LYS A 379 -23.08 -6.40 10.55
C LYS A 379 -23.44 -4.93 10.80
N PRO A 380 -23.05 -3.99 9.94
CA PRO A 380 -23.26 -2.57 10.17
C PRO A 380 -24.77 -2.25 10.25
N SER A 381 -25.23 -1.81 11.45
CA SER A 381 -26.67 -1.63 11.75
C SER A 381 -27.29 -0.46 10.99
N ILE A 382 -26.54 0.59 10.70
CA ILE A 382 -26.97 1.79 9.97
C ILE A 382 -26.67 1.67 8.48
N GLY A 383 -25.46 1.16 8.10
CA GLY A 383 -25.13 0.92 6.72
C GLY A 383 -23.63 0.98 6.40
N VAL A 384 -23.34 0.96 5.10
CA VAL A 384 -22.00 0.86 4.53
C VAL A 384 -21.74 2.07 3.64
N ILE A 385 -20.59 2.71 3.82
CA ILE A 385 -20.07 3.82 3.02
C ILE A 385 -18.89 3.27 2.21
N PRO A 386 -19.06 2.97 0.91
CA PRO A 386 -17.96 2.53 0.07
C PRO A 386 -17.13 3.74 -0.37
N ILE A 387 -15.81 3.63 -0.19
CA ILE A 387 -14.82 4.62 -0.61
C ILE A 387 -13.75 3.99 -1.49
N HIS A 388 -12.78 4.77 -1.95
CA HIS A 388 -11.63 4.29 -2.75
C HIS A 388 -12.07 3.47 -3.95
N LYS A 389 -13.04 3.97 -4.71
CA LYS A 389 -13.66 3.28 -5.84
C LYS A 389 -13.94 4.22 -7.01
N ASP A 390 -13.97 3.68 -8.21
CA ASP A 390 -14.40 4.46 -9.38
C ASP A 390 -15.87 4.89 -9.26
N ALA A 391 -16.18 6.06 -9.82
CA ALA A 391 -17.53 6.65 -9.79
C ALA A 391 -18.59 5.72 -10.38
N GLU A 392 -18.25 4.99 -11.43
CA GLU A 392 -19.16 4.10 -12.16
C GLU A 392 -19.37 2.74 -11.48
N THR A 393 -18.63 2.45 -10.42
CA THR A 393 -18.73 1.17 -9.72
C THR A 393 -19.72 1.23 -8.56
N HIS A 394 -20.47 0.14 -8.39
CA HIS A 394 -21.47 0.01 -7.34
C HIS A 394 -21.15 -1.18 -6.44
N PHE A 395 -21.02 -0.89 -5.15
CA PHE A 395 -20.93 -1.96 -4.16
C PHE A 395 -22.32 -2.46 -3.80
N VAL A 396 -22.48 -3.77 -3.69
CA VAL A 396 -23.70 -4.43 -3.24
C VAL A 396 -23.33 -5.43 -2.16
N ALA A 397 -23.93 -5.28 -0.99
CA ALA A 397 -23.88 -6.26 0.09
C ALA A 397 -25.30 -6.58 0.51
N GLN A 398 -25.71 -7.84 0.34
CA GLN A 398 -27.09 -8.26 0.57
C GLN A 398 -27.49 -8.05 2.04
N GLY A 399 -28.63 -7.41 2.26
CA GLY A 399 -29.16 -7.14 3.60
C GLY A 399 -28.61 -5.87 4.26
N PHE A 400 -27.70 -5.14 3.63
CA PHE A 400 -27.13 -3.91 4.17
C PHE A 400 -27.49 -2.70 3.32
N ARG A 401 -27.73 -1.56 3.98
CA ARG A 401 -27.92 -0.28 3.32
C ARG A 401 -26.57 0.21 2.81
N ILE A 402 -26.46 0.52 1.52
CA ILE A 402 -25.28 1.13 0.92
C ILE A 402 -25.55 2.61 0.71
N PHE A 403 -24.71 3.47 1.31
CA PHE A 403 -24.81 4.92 1.09
C PHE A 403 -24.28 5.28 -0.30
N LYS A 404 -24.89 6.29 -0.88
CA LYS A 404 -24.54 6.83 -2.20
C LYS A 404 -24.22 8.31 -2.07
N GLU A 405 -23.64 8.87 -3.12
CA GLU A 405 -23.35 10.30 -3.22
C GLU A 405 -24.54 11.17 -2.80
N GLY A 406 -24.25 12.24 -2.08
CA GLY A 406 -25.20 13.19 -1.55
C GLY A 406 -25.22 13.29 -0.04
N LYS A 407 -26.20 14.01 0.49
CA LYS A 407 -26.38 14.21 1.93
C LYS A 407 -27.47 13.28 2.47
N THR A 408 -27.15 12.54 3.50
CA THR A 408 -28.10 11.67 4.22
C THR A 408 -28.02 11.92 5.72
N ILE A 409 -29.17 11.98 6.38
CA ILE A 409 -29.24 12.02 7.85
C ILE A 409 -29.92 10.73 8.33
N VAL A 410 -29.26 10.00 9.21
CA VAL A 410 -29.74 8.72 9.77
C VAL A 410 -29.26 8.56 11.21
N ASP A 411 -30.18 8.22 12.12
CA ASP A 411 -29.92 8.02 13.57
C ASP A 411 -29.10 9.15 14.22
N GLY A 412 -29.34 10.41 13.81
CA GLY A 412 -28.62 11.60 14.29
C GLY A 412 -27.21 11.78 13.70
N ILE A 413 -26.84 10.97 12.71
CA ILE A 413 -25.59 11.10 11.98
C ILE A 413 -25.86 11.76 10.63
N GLU A 414 -25.16 12.84 10.34
CA GLU A 414 -25.13 13.43 9.01
C GLU A 414 -23.98 12.84 8.20
N ILE A 415 -24.28 12.26 7.04
CA ILE A 415 -23.32 11.64 6.13
C ILE A 415 -23.33 12.44 4.83
N ILE A 416 -22.18 12.93 4.41
CA ILE A 416 -21.95 13.65 3.14
C ILE A 416 -20.90 12.88 2.34
N MET A 417 -21.23 12.53 1.08
CA MET A 417 -20.34 11.80 0.18
C MET A 417 -20.13 12.55 -1.12
#